data_4f080fe3b3e94c30fb1851d78083b12e
#
_entry.id   4f080fe3b3e94c30fb1851d78083b12e
#
_cell.length_a   1.000
_cell.length_b   1.000
_cell.length_c   1.000
_cell.angle_alpha   90.00
_cell.angle_beta   90.00
_cell.angle_gamma   90.00
#
_symmetry.space_group_name_H-M   'P 1'
#
loop_
_entity.id
_entity.type
_entity.pdbx_description
1 polymer ?
#
loop_
_entity_poly.entity_id
_entity_poly.type
_entity_poly.pdbx_seq_one_letter_code
_entity_poly.pdbx_strand_id
1 'polypeptide(L)'
;MTIDCPYDEVIHQWSSINVLSNEFIGMHYKECNREELFKLYTENSEGLVIFTLGANQIMYGRKGEMPKFFTPYHVDVVSTLGAGDTFKAGCVYALLKGMSDLETIQFASALAGVAISRFPLPLNPPSLEEVQALIKNS
;
A
#
# COMPACT_ATOMS: atom_id res chain seq x y z
N MET A 1 -1.61 0.49 -12.33
CA MET A 1 -1.75 0.95 -10.92
C MET A 1 -1.92 2.45 -10.90
N THR A 2 -2.83 2.95 -10.08
CA THR A 2 -2.95 4.39 -9.78
C THR A 2 -2.42 4.71 -8.39
N ILE A 3 -2.00 5.95 -8.21
CA ILE A 3 -1.46 6.49 -6.97
C ILE A 3 -2.13 7.84 -6.74
N ASP A 4 -2.77 8.01 -5.59
CA ASP A 4 -3.42 9.26 -5.18
C ASP A 4 -4.34 9.83 -6.29
N CYS A 5 -5.16 8.97 -6.87
CA CYS A 5 -6.09 9.29 -7.93
C CYS A 5 -7.53 9.37 -7.36
N PRO A 6 -8.34 10.37 -7.73
CA PRO A 6 -9.74 10.43 -7.33
C PRO A 6 -10.55 9.23 -7.79
N TYR A 7 -11.54 8.82 -7.00
CA TYR A 7 -12.34 7.62 -7.27
C TYR A 7 -13.21 7.70 -8.52
N ASP A 8 -13.55 8.91 -8.97
CA ASP A 8 -14.40 9.17 -10.15
C ASP A 8 -13.61 9.30 -11.45
N GLU A 9 -12.28 9.22 -11.40
CA GLU A 9 -11.44 9.23 -12.58
C GLU A 9 -11.48 7.89 -13.33
N VAL A 10 -11.54 7.95 -14.65
CA VAL A 10 -11.60 6.75 -15.53
C VAL A 10 -10.40 5.82 -15.32
N ILE A 11 -9.23 6.38 -15.09
CA ILE A 11 -8.01 5.59 -14.88
C ILE A 11 -8.07 4.78 -13.58
N HIS A 12 -8.75 5.28 -12.54
CA HIS A 12 -9.02 4.53 -11.32
C HIS A 12 -9.86 3.30 -11.61
N GLN A 13 -10.91 3.44 -12.41
CA GLN A 13 -11.84 2.36 -12.73
C GLN A 13 -11.15 1.18 -13.43
N TRP A 14 -10.12 1.44 -14.22
CA TRP A 14 -9.41 0.44 -15.01
C TRP A 14 -8.14 -0.11 -14.36
N SER A 15 -7.74 0.44 -13.24
CA SER A 15 -6.51 0.03 -12.57
C SER A 15 -6.68 -1.27 -11.79
N SER A 16 -5.67 -2.14 -11.87
CA SER A 16 -5.64 -3.40 -11.11
C SER A 16 -5.32 -3.18 -9.63
N ILE A 17 -4.58 -2.12 -9.30
CA ILE A 17 -4.25 -1.70 -7.93
C ILE A 17 -4.35 -0.18 -7.85
N ASN A 18 -5.02 0.31 -6.81
CA ASN A 18 -5.20 1.73 -6.54
C ASN A 18 -4.70 2.02 -5.12
N VAL A 19 -3.63 2.81 -5.00
CA VAL A 19 -3.01 3.16 -3.71
C VAL A 19 -3.30 4.62 -3.38
N LEU A 20 -3.88 4.87 -2.21
CA LEU A 20 -4.16 6.20 -1.69
C LEU A 20 -3.34 6.43 -0.42
N SER A 21 -2.63 7.54 -0.38
CA SER A 21 -1.88 7.96 0.81
C SER A 21 -2.79 8.66 1.82
N ASN A 22 -2.41 8.58 3.09
CA ASN A 22 -3.10 9.30 4.16
C ASN A 22 -3.09 10.82 3.93
N GLU A 23 -2.01 11.34 3.37
CA GLU A 23 -1.85 12.75 3.01
C GLU A 23 -2.85 13.16 1.94
N PHE A 24 -2.97 12.41 0.87
CA PHE A 24 -3.93 12.67 -0.20
C PHE A 24 -5.37 12.64 0.31
N ILE A 25 -5.71 11.62 1.11
CA ILE A 25 -7.04 11.49 1.73
C ILE A 25 -7.34 12.71 2.62
N GLY A 26 -6.38 13.12 3.45
CA GLY A 26 -6.52 14.28 4.33
C GLY A 26 -6.66 15.62 3.60
N MET A 27 -6.05 15.75 2.42
CA MET A 27 -6.13 16.98 1.61
C MET A 27 -7.42 17.07 0.79
N HIS A 28 -7.87 15.96 0.19
CA HIS A 28 -8.96 15.97 -0.80
C HIS A 28 -10.30 15.50 -0.24
N TYR A 29 -10.30 14.74 0.86
CA TYR A 29 -11.48 14.10 1.44
C TYR A 29 -11.58 14.32 2.95
N LYS A 30 -11.15 15.48 3.41
CA LYS A 30 -11.08 15.84 4.83
C LYS A 30 -12.38 15.64 5.60
N GLU A 31 -13.50 15.92 4.94
CA GLU A 31 -14.84 15.83 5.54
C GLU A 31 -15.50 14.45 5.37
N CYS A 32 -14.85 13.53 4.65
CA CYS A 32 -15.39 12.20 4.41
C CYS A 32 -15.04 11.24 5.55
N ASN A 33 -16.01 10.42 5.93
CA ASN A 33 -15.73 9.24 6.74
C ASN A 33 -14.86 8.26 5.92
N ARG A 34 -13.83 7.70 6.55
CA ARG A 34 -12.86 6.82 5.87
C ARG A 34 -13.48 5.56 5.28
N GLU A 35 -14.40 4.93 5.99
CA GLU A 35 -15.08 3.73 5.52
C GLU A 35 -16.00 4.03 4.34
N GLU A 36 -16.73 5.13 4.39
CA GLU A 36 -17.56 5.60 3.28
C GLU A 36 -16.71 5.93 2.05
N LEU A 37 -15.58 6.61 2.25
CA LEU A 37 -14.64 6.91 1.18
C LEU A 37 -14.07 5.63 0.57
N PHE A 38 -13.67 4.67 1.39
CA PHE A 38 -13.18 3.38 0.93
C PHE A 38 -14.22 2.65 0.07
N LYS A 39 -15.48 2.70 0.48
CA LYS A 39 -16.60 2.14 -0.28
C LYS A 39 -16.75 2.80 -1.65
N LEU A 40 -16.66 4.15 -1.73
CA LEU A 40 -16.68 4.86 -3.00
C LEU A 40 -15.56 4.40 -3.94
N TYR A 41 -14.34 4.25 -3.42
CA TYR A 41 -13.21 3.75 -4.20
C TYR A 41 -13.41 2.33 -4.70
N THR A 42 -13.89 1.43 -3.87
CA THR A 42 -14.11 0.02 -4.25
C THR A 42 -15.32 -0.16 -5.18
N GLU A 43 -16.36 0.64 -5.04
CA GLU A 43 -17.52 0.61 -5.94
C GLU A 43 -17.18 1.10 -7.35
N ASN A 44 -16.18 1.95 -7.49
CA ASN A 44 -15.76 2.54 -8.77
C ASN A 44 -14.56 1.83 -9.44
N SER A 45 -14.13 0.68 -8.94
CA SER A 45 -13.04 -0.09 -9.54
C SER A 45 -13.19 -1.58 -9.24
N GLU A 46 -12.81 -2.43 -10.18
CA GLU A 46 -12.67 -3.88 -9.95
C GLU A 46 -11.29 -4.24 -9.37
N GLY A 47 -10.37 -3.28 -9.30
CA GLY A 47 -9.03 -3.47 -8.77
C GLY A 47 -8.96 -3.51 -7.24
N LEU A 48 -7.80 -3.91 -6.74
CA LEU A 48 -7.48 -3.82 -5.31
C LEU A 48 -7.30 -2.36 -4.91
N VAL A 49 -8.06 -1.92 -3.91
CA VAL A 49 -7.94 -0.58 -3.32
C VAL A 49 -7.15 -0.69 -2.02
N ILE A 50 -6.17 0.18 -1.85
CA ILE A 50 -5.26 0.21 -0.69
C ILE A 50 -5.20 1.65 -0.16
N PHE A 51 -5.55 1.83 1.11
CA PHE A 51 -5.32 3.07 1.86
C PHE A 51 -4.12 2.86 2.79
N THR A 52 -3.03 3.56 2.54
CA THR A 52 -1.89 3.55 3.46
C THR A 52 -2.09 4.63 4.51
N LEU A 53 -2.32 4.21 5.75
CA LEU A 53 -2.71 5.09 6.86
C LEU A 53 -1.54 5.37 7.81
N GLY A 54 -0.37 5.60 7.23
CA GLY A 54 0.88 5.81 7.96
C GLY A 54 1.47 4.51 8.51
N ALA A 55 2.26 4.61 9.57
CA ALA A 55 2.97 3.48 10.16
C ALA A 55 2.06 2.47 10.87
N ASN A 56 0.82 2.81 11.13
CA ASN A 56 -0.03 2.05 12.05
C ASN A 56 -0.97 1.07 11.34
N GLN A 57 -1.40 1.36 10.13
CA GLN A 57 -2.43 0.55 9.50
C GLN A 57 -2.47 0.70 7.98
N ILE A 58 -2.79 -0.39 7.32
CA ILE A 58 -3.16 -0.45 5.90
C ILE A 58 -4.58 -1.00 5.82
N MET A 59 -5.45 -0.29 5.10
CA MET A 59 -6.81 -0.72 4.81
C MET A 59 -6.89 -1.14 3.36
N TYR A 60 -7.41 -2.32 3.05
CA TYR A 60 -7.43 -2.82 1.69
C TYR A 60 -8.65 -3.70 1.40
N GLY A 61 -8.98 -3.86 0.15
CA GLY A 61 -10.09 -4.71 -0.30
C GLY A 61 -10.54 -4.40 -1.71
N ARG A 62 -11.55 -5.13 -2.13
CA ARG A 62 -12.16 -5.04 -3.46
C ARG A 62 -13.64 -4.75 -3.37
N LYS A 63 -14.24 -4.41 -4.49
CA LYS A 63 -15.68 -4.23 -4.65
C LYS A 63 -16.45 -5.44 -4.10
N GLY A 64 -17.46 -5.16 -3.29
CA GLY A 64 -18.30 -6.20 -2.67
C GLY A 64 -17.69 -6.90 -1.46
N GLU A 65 -16.46 -6.57 -1.08
CA GLU A 65 -15.81 -7.11 0.11
C GLU A 65 -15.88 -6.14 1.29
N MET A 66 -15.89 -6.68 2.51
CA MET A 66 -15.63 -5.88 3.70
C MET A 66 -14.18 -5.43 3.70
N PRO A 67 -13.87 -4.19 4.11
CA PRO A 67 -12.51 -3.73 4.21
C PRO A 67 -11.70 -4.59 5.18
N LYS A 68 -10.48 -4.95 4.78
CA LYS A 68 -9.51 -5.69 5.57
C LYS A 68 -8.45 -4.74 6.08
N PHE A 69 -7.85 -5.06 7.19
CA PHE A 69 -6.83 -4.26 7.84
C PHE A 69 -5.56 -5.07 8.04
N PHE A 70 -4.43 -4.42 7.81
CA PHE A 70 -3.11 -5.01 8.00
C PHE A 70 -2.24 -4.05 8.81
N THR A 71 -1.58 -4.56 9.85
CA THR A 71 -0.59 -3.79 10.61
C THR A 71 0.78 -3.97 9.99
N PRO A 72 1.44 -2.89 9.53
CA PRO A 72 2.78 -2.97 8.98
C PRO A 72 3.77 -3.62 9.95
N TYR A 73 4.81 -4.25 9.40
CA TYR A 73 5.83 -4.92 10.19
C TYR A 73 6.59 -3.92 11.07
N HIS A 74 6.83 -4.31 12.31
CA HIS A 74 7.64 -3.51 13.23
C HIS A 74 9.12 -3.62 12.85
N VAL A 75 9.75 -2.48 12.64
CA VAL A 75 11.18 -2.36 12.32
C VAL A 75 11.79 -1.17 13.03
N ASP A 76 13.11 -1.21 13.24
CA ASP A 76 13.84 -0.05 13.71
C ASP A 76 14.00 0.97 12.57
N VAL A 77 13.31 2.09 12.69
CA VAL A 77 13.25 3.12 11.64
C VAL A 77 14.51 3.98 11.67
N VAL A 78 15.24 3.99 10.56
CA VAL A 78 16.39 4.89 10.34
C VAL A 78 15.98 6.12 9.52
N SER A 79 15.18 5.91 8.46
CA SER A 79 14.67 6.99 7.63
C SER A 79 13.36 6.57 6.97
N THR A 80 12.35 7.44 7.00
CA THR A 80 11.08 7.22 6.32
C THR A 80 11.09 7.69 4.86
N LEU A 81 12.18 8.28 4.41
CA LEU A 81 12.32 8.79 3.04
C LEU A 81 12.18 7.67 2.02
N GLY A 82 11.22 7.82 1.11
CA GLY A 82 10.96 6.83 0.06
C GLY A 82 10.12 5.62 0.50
N ALA A 83 9.64 5.57 1.74
CA ALA A 83 8.81 4.46 2.23
C ALA A 83 7.56 4.23 1.38
N GLY A 84 6.85 5.30 1.04
CA GLY A 84 5.66 5.23 0.19
C GLY A 84 5.96 4.77 -1.23
N ASP A 85 7.04 5.26 -1.83
CA ASP A 85 7.46 4.85 -3.18
C ASP A 85 7.91 3.39 -3.19
N THR A 86 8.60 2.96 -2.15
CA THR A 86 9.02 1.56 -2.00
C THR A 86 7.83 0.62 -1.81
N PHE A 87 6.82 1.02 -1.04
CA PHE A 87 5.56 0.28 -0.91
C PHE A 87 4.88 0.11 -2.28
N LYS A 88 4.75 1.17 -3.04
CA LYS A 88 4.14 1.15 -4.38
C LYS A 88 4.92 0.26 -5.34
N ALA A 89 6.26 0.30 -5.30
CA ALA A 89 7.11 -0.62 -6.07
C ALA A 89 6.86 -2.08 -5.68
N GLY A 90 6.67 -2.36 -4.40
CA GLY A 90 6.28 -3.68 -3.90
C GLY A 90 4.93 -4.15 -4.45
N CYS A 91 3.95 -3.26 -4.55
CA CYS A 91 2.66 -3.57 -5.16
C CYS A 91 2.80 -3.94 -6.64
N VAL A 92 3.63 -3.22 -7.40
CA VAL A 92 3.89 -3.54 -8.82
C VAL A 92 4.55 -4.90 -8.95
N TYR A 93 5.56 -5.19 -8.14
CA TYR A 93 6.22 -6.49 -8.13
C TYR A 93 5.23 -7.63 -7.84
N ALA A 94 4.40 -7.47 -6.81
CA ALA A 94 3.41 -8.45 -6.42
C ALA A 94 2.38 -8.70 -7.54
N LEU A 95 1.93 -7.65 -8.21
CA LEU A 95 1.01 -7.73 -9.36
C LEU A 95 1.64 -8.54 -10.50
N LEU A 96 2.90 -8.26 -10.85
CA LEU A 96 3.63 -8.99 -11.90
C LEU A 96 3.85 -10.46 -11.56
N LYS A 97 3.96 -10.79 -10.27
CA LYS A 97 4.11 -12.17 -9.79
C LYS A 97 2.77 -12.90 -9.57
N GLY A 98 1.64 -12.23 -9.77
CA GLY A 98 0.33 -12.84 -9.56
C GLY A 98 0.03 -13.17 -8.10
N MET A 99 0.57 -12.41 -7.15
CA MET A 99 0.32 -12.59 -5.72
C MET A 99 -1.14 -12.30 -5.37
N SER A 100 -1.67 -12.98 -4.36
CA SER A 100 -2.98 -12.66 -3.77
C SER A 100 -2.99 -11.26 -3.15
N ASP A 101 -4.17 -10.76 -2.81
CA ASP A 101 -4.31 -9.43 -2.20
C ASP A 101 -3.55 -9.35 -0.87
N LEU A 102 -3.67 -10.37 -0.01
CA LEU A 102 -2.94 -10.43 1.24
C LEU A 102 -1.42 -10.51 1.02
N GLU A 103 -0.95 -11.37 0.12
CA GLU A 103 0.47 -11.49 -0.21
C GLU A 103 1.02 -10.17 -0.77
N THR A 104 0.23 -9.45 -1.57
CA THR A 104 0.59 -8.12 -2.08
C THR A 104 0.83 -7.14 -0.94
N ILE A 105 -0.09 -7.07 0.02
CA ILE A 105 0.02 -6.19 1.18
C ILE A 105 1.22 -6.57 2.05
N GLN A 106 1.39 -7.86 2.32
CA GLN A 106 2.52 -8.36 3.10
C GLN A 106 3.86 -8.03 2.43
N PHE A 107 3.99 -8.31 1.15
CA PHE A 107 5.23 -8.05 0.40
C PHE A 107 5.54 -6.55 0.33
N ALA A 108 4.58 -5.73 -0.05
CA ALA A 108 4.77 -4.28 -0.17
C ALA A 108 5.11 -3.64 1.19
N SER A 109 4.44 -4.07 2.26
CA SER A 109 4.72 -3.61 3.63
C SER A 109 6.10 -4.04 4.12
N ALA A 110 6.52 -5.28 3.85
CA ALA A 110 7.83 -5.79 4.22
C ALA A 110 8.95 -5.08 3.45
N LEU A 111 8.77 -4.86 2.14
CA LEU A 111 9.72 -4.12 1.32
C LEU A 111 9.93 -2.71 1.84
N ALA A 112 8.85 -1.99 2.15
CA ALA A 112 8.91 -0.66 2.76
C ALA A 112 9.58 -0.70 4.14
N GLY A 113 9.27 -1.71 4.96
CA GLY A 113 9.86 -1.91 6.27
C GLY A 113 11.38 -2.09 6.21
N VAL A 114 11.88 -2.95 5.34
CA VAL A 114 13.32 -3.12 5.13
C VAL A 114 13.96 -1.81 4.64
N ALA A 115 13.29 -1.09 3.73
CA ALA A 115 13.81 0.15 3.20
C ALA A 115 14.00 1.24 4.27
N ILE A 116 13.02 1.42 5.17
CA ILE A 116 13.09 2.43 6.22
C ILE A 116 14.05 2.07 7.36
N SER A 117 14.49 0.83 7.44
CA SER A 117 15.47 0.35 8.43
C SER A 117 16.92 0.70 8.06
N ARG A 118 17.13 1.37 6.93
CA ARG A 118 18.46 1.68 6.40
C ARG A 118 18.52 3.02 5.67
N PHE A 119 19.72 3.59 5.56
CA PHE A 119 19.99 4.83 4.84
C PHE A 119 21.47 4.86 4.39
N PRO A 120 21.78 5.42 3.22
CA PRO A 120 20.85 5.88 2.17
C PRO A 120 20.30 4.72 1.33
N LEU A 121 19.01 4.75 1.05
CA LEU A 121 18.32 3.69 0.31
C LEU A 121 18.90 3.40 -1.09
N PRO A 122 19.28 4.40 -1.91
CA PRO A 122 19.83 4.12 -3.24
C PRO A 122 21.15 3.35 -3.25
N LEU A 123 21.93 3.45 -2.16
CA LEU A 123 23.21 2.73 -2.01
C LEU A 123 23.07 1.40 -1.25
N ASN A 124 21.92 1.18 -0.64
CA ASN A 124 21.66 0.00 0.18
C ASN A 124 20.20 -0.47 -0.01
N PRO A 125 19.82 -0.88 -1.24
CA PRO A 125 18.44 -1.30 -1.51
C PRO A 125 18.12 -2.63 -0.82
N PRO A 126 16.83 -2.86 -0.46
CA PRO A 126 16.39 -4.14 0.06
C PRO A 126 16.64 -5.29 -0.92
N SER A 127 17.11 -6.43 -0.41
CA SER A 127 17.15 -7.67 -1.18
C SER A 127 15.84 -8.45 -1.02
N LEU A 128 15.56 -9.34 -1.96
CA LEU A 128 14.37 -10.21 -1.89
C LEU A 128 14.41 -11.11 -0.65
N GLU A 129 15.60 -11.63 -0.31
CA GLU A 129 15.80 -12.47 0.87
C GLU A 129 15.48 -11.73 2.17
N GLU A 130 15.90 -10.47 2.30
CA GLU A 130 15.60 -9.64 3.48
C GLU A 130 14.09 -9.39 3.62
N VAL A 131 13.40 -9.11 2.52
CA VAL A 131 11.94 -8.91 2.50
C VAL A 131 11.22 -10.19 2.92
N GLN A 132 11.61 -11.33 2.34
CA GLN A 132 11.03 -12.63 2.68
C GLN A 132 11.30 -13.03 4.13
N ALA A 133 12.50 -12.74 4.64
CA ALA A 133 12.84 -12.99 6.03
C ALA A 133 11.97 -12.18 7.00
N LEU A 134 11.70 -10.91 6.71
CA LEU A 134 10.83 -10.07 7.52
C LEU A 134 9.40 -10.62 7.57
N ILE A 135 8.84 -11.04 6.43
CA ILE A 135 7.52 -11.67 6.37
C ILE A 135 7.47 -12.95 7.20
N LYS A 136 8.49 -13.80 7.05
CA LYS A 136 8.53 -15.13 7.70
C LYS A 136 8.71 -15.04 9.22
N ASN A 137 9.44 -14.03 9.71
CA ASN A 137 9.80 -13.89 11.12
C ASN A 137 8.83 -12.99 11.91
N SER A 138 7.75 -12.57 11.28
CA SER A 138 6.76 -11.66 11.88
C SER A 138 5.50 -12.37 12.31
#